data_758fed6179eecd140e7cd65d268dbf7d
#
_entry.id   758fed6179eecd140e7cd65d268dbf7d
#
_cell.length_a   1.000
_cell.length_b   1.000
_cell.length_c   1.000
_cell.angle_alpha   90.00
_cell.angle_beta   90.00
_cell.angle_gamma   90.00
#
_symmetry.space_group_name_H-M   'P 1'
#
loop_
_entity.id
_entity.type
_entity.pdbx_description
1 polymer ?
#
loop_
_entity_poly.entity_id
_entity_poly.type
_entity_poly.pdbx_seq_one_letter_code
_entity_poly.pdbx_strand_id
1 'polypeptide(L)'
;MFWLEIILLGLLFFIVYKYQRDWVPVRPSFYQKGELVKIGHRGASALAHENTVASFTKAVETGMTGVELDVQFSADKQLVVFHDWELKNWNGCTKKIETMLYSEIQKISLRDNDNNKIPLFREVLNVLSKK
;
A
#
# COMPACT_ATOMS: atom_id res chain seq x y z
N MET A 1 4.80 37.20 -32.24
CA MET A 1 4.73 35.80 -31.82
C MET A 1 5.96 35.40 -31.00
N PHE A 2 7.15 35.48 -31.55
CA PHE A 2 8.42 35.09 -30.90
C PHE A 2 8.67 35.70 -29.47
N TRP A 3 8.39 36.97 -29.26
CA TRP A 3 8.57 37.62 -27.94
C TRP A 3 7.59 37.12 -26.88
N LEU A 4 6.37 36.73 -27.27
CA LEU A 4 5.38 36.20 -26.35
C LEU A 4 5.80 34.82 -25.84
N GLU A 5 6.35 33.99 -26.71
CA GLU A 5 6.87 32.66 -26.39
C GLU A 5 8.03 32.74 -25.38
N ILE A 6 8.96 33.68 -25.57
CA ILE A 6 10.07 33.92 -24.63
C ILE A 6 9.55 34.34 -23.26
N ILE A 7 8.56 35.21 -23.21
CA ILE A 7 7.96 35.67 -21.94
C ILE A 7 7.29 34.52 -21.23
N LEU A 8 6.53 33.67 -21.95
CA LEU A 8 5.87 32.50 -21.38
C LEU A 8 6.86 31.46 -20.84
N LEU A 9 7.94 31.20 -21.57
CA LEU A 9 9.02 30.32 -21.13
C LEU A 9 9.73 30.87 -19.89
N GLY A 10 9.99 32.16 -19.84
CA GLY A 10 10.58 32.82 -18.67
C GLY A 10 9.68 32.76 -17.45
N LEU A 11 8.37 32.93 -17.62
CA LEU A 11 7.39 32.81 -16.55
C LEU A 11 7.28 31.36 -16.04
N LEU A 12 7.23 30.39 -16.95
CA LEU A 12 7.22 28.97 -16.58
C LEU A 12 8.49 28.58 -15.80
N PHE A 13 9.67 29.01 -16.30
CA PHE A 13 10.93 28.78 -15.60
C PHE A 13 10.93 29.39 -14.20
N PHE A 14 10.43 30.63 -14.06
CA PHE A 14 10.34 31.31 -12.77
C PHE A 14 9.39 30.57 -11.80
N ILE A 15 8.24 30.11 -12.28
CA ILE A 15 7.27 29.32 -11.47
C ILE A 15 7.92 28.01 -10.98
N VAL A 16 8.56 27.26 -11.89
CA VAL A 16 9.23 26.00 -11.55
C VAL A 16 10.39 26.26 -10.57
N TYR A 17 11.23 27.28 -10.83
CA TYR A 17 12.33 27.65 -9.94
C TYR A 17 11.83 28.01 -8.54
N LYS A 18 10.78 28.83 -8.45
CA LYS A 18 10.20 29.21 -7.17
C LYS A 18 9.61 28.01 -6.43
N TYR A 19 8.88 27.12 -7.13
CA TYR A 19 8.33 25.90 -6.56
C TYR A 19 9.43 24.98 -6.01
N GLN A 20 10.52 24.79 -6.74
CA GLN A 20 11.64 23.95 -6.29
C GLN A 20 12.39 24.60 -5.11
N ARG A 21 12.55 25.91 -5.11
CA ARG A 21 13.26 26.64 -4.04
C ARG A 21 12.47 26.64 -2.73
N ASP A 22 11.15 26.79 -2.82
CA ASP A 22 10.28 26.91 -1.65
C ASP A 22 9.86 25.53 -1.11
N TRP A 23 10.28 24.42 -1.80
CA TRP A 23 9.99 23.08 -1.34
C TRP A 23 10.87 22.73 -0.13
N VAL A 24 10.21 22.52 1.01
CA VAL A 24 10.88 22.06 2.24
C VAL A 24 10.41 20.65 2.52
N PRO A 25 11.32 19.65 2.65
CA PRO A 25 10.93 18.30 2.99
C PRO A 25 10.33 18.26 4.39
N VAL A 26 9.06 17.86 4.48
CA VAL A 26 8.41 17.61 5.77
C VAL A 26 8.84 16.24 6.26
N ARG A 27 9.55 16.20 7.40
CA ARG A 27 9.86 14.94 8.07
C ARG A 27 8.64 14.50 8.87
N PRO A 28 8.11 13.29 8.64
CA PRO A 28 7.04 12.76 9.47
C PRO A 28 7.46 12.73 10.95
N SER A 29 6.53 13.01 11.87
CA SER A 29 6.81 13.05 13.31
C SER A 29 7.31 11.73 13.90
N PHE A 30 6.98 10.61 13.25
CA PHE A 30 7.47 9.28 13.64
C PHE A 30 8.93 9.01 13.22
N TYR A 31 9.54 9.89 12.39
CA TYR A 31 10.93 9.72 11.95
C TYR A 31 11.86 10.57 12.83
N GLN A 32 12.49 9.94 13.80
CA GLN A 32 13.51 10.56 14.64
C GLN A 32 14.88 10.40 14.01
N LYS A 33 15.68 11.47 14.01
CA LYS A 33 17.02 11.43 13.42
C LYS A 33 17.92 10.44 14.19
N GLY A 34 18.42 9.42 13.50
CA GLY A 34 19.29 8.38 14.08
C GLY A 34 18.56 7.13 14.52
N GLU A 35 17.25 7.09 14.49
CA GLU A 35 16.50 5.85 14.76
C GLU A 35 16.36 5.00 13.49
N LEU A 36 16.50 3.69 13.66
CA LEU A 36 16.25 2.72 12.60
C LEU A 36 14.74 2.52 12.41
N VAL A 37 14.22 2.94 11.27
CA VAL A 37 12.83 2.68 10.89
C VAL A 37 12.76 1.32 10.19
N LYS A 38 12.04 0.38 10.79
CA LYS A 38 11.82 -0.97 10.27
C LYS A 38 10.44 -1.01 9.62
N ILE A 39 10.38 -1.17 8.30
CA ILE A 39 9.11 -1.27 7.54
C ILE A 39 8.92 -2.71 7.07
N GLY A 40 7.80 -3.31 7.45
CA GLY A 40 7.40 -4.62 6.95
C GLY A 40 6.78 -4.52 5.56
N HIS A 41 7.46 -5.04 4.54
CA HIS A 41 6.94 -5.10 3.18
C HIS A 41 5.84 -6.14 3.10
N ARG A 42 4.61 -5.69 2.83
CA ARG A 42 3.38 -6.50 2.87
C ARG A 42 3.17 -7.19 4.23
N GLY A 43 3.52 -6.49 5.31
CA GLY A 43 3.63 -7.05 6.65
C GLY A 43 4.98 -7.73 6.91
N ALA A 44 5.02 -8.73 7.79
CA ALA A 44 6.21 -9.55 8.02
C ALA A 44 6.22 -10.76 7.05
N SER A 45 6.36 -10.52 5.75
CA SER A 45 6.22 -11.51 4.68
C SER A 45 7.20 -12.69 4.75
N ALA A 46 8.31 -12.55 5.47
CA ALA A 46 9.24 -13.65 5.76
C ALA A 46 8.73 -14.60 6.86
N LEU A 47 7.73 -14.21 7.67
CA LEU A 47 7.22 -14.97 8.82
C LEU A 47 5.78 -15.47 8.62
N ALA A 48 5.02 -14.85 7.73
CA ALA A 48 3.66 -15.22 7.41
C ALA A 48 3.34 -14.76 5.98
N HIS A 49 2.28 -15.34 5.40
CA HIS A 49 1.88 -15.02 4.04
C HIS A 49 1.60 -13.51 3.88
N GLU A 50 2.23 -12.90 2.86
CA GLU A 50 2.15 -11.46 2.58
C GLU A 50 0.71 -10.95 2.45
N ASN A 51 0.50 -9.68 2.79
CA ASN A 51 -0.80 -9.00 2.68
C ASN A 51 -1.96 -9.71 3.40
N THR A 52 -1.67 -10.49 4.45
CA THR A 52 -2.68 -11.16 5.30
C THR A 52 -2.70 -10.56 6.71
N VAL A 53 -3.81 -10.76 7.41
CA VAL A 53 -3.92 -10.42 8.84
C VAL A 53 -2.77 -11.04 9.64
N ALA A 54 -2.37 -12.28 9.31
CA ALA A 54 -1.27 -12.99 9.97
C ALA A 54 0.06 -12.25 9.80
N SER A 55 0.41 -11.79 8.59
CA SER A 55 1.66 -11.09 8.34
C SER A 55 1.73 -9.72 9.06
N PHE A 56 0.61 -9.00 9.11
CA PHE A 56 0.53 -7.73 9.84
C PHE A 56 0.59 -7.94 11.36
N THR A 57 -0.03 -9.00 11.88
CA THR A 57 0.11 -9.39 13.28
C THR A 57 1.57 -9.69 13.62
N LYS A 58 2.25 -10.46 12.78
CA LYS A 58 3.68 -10.74 12.95
C LYS A 58 4.55 -9.48 12.87
N ALA A 59 4.21 -8.52 12.02
CA ALA A 59 4.91 -7.24 11.95
C ALA A 59 4.79 -6.47 13.27
N VAL A 60 3.62 -6.45 13.89
CA VAL A 60 3.40 -5.84 15.21
C VAL A 60 4.18 -6.58 16.30
N GLU A 61 4.09 -7.92 16.36
CA GLU A 61 4.78 -8.76 17.34
C GLU A 61 6.31 -8.61 17.29
N THR A 62 6.87 -8.43 16.09
CA THR A 62 8.32 -8.26 15.90
C THR A 62 8.80 -6.82 16.08
N GLY A 63 7.93 -5.90 16.46
CA GLY A 63 8.28 -4.52 16.75
C GLY A 63 8.66 -3.71 15.52
N MET A 64 8.08 -3.98 14.37
CA MET A 64 8.25 -3.15 13.19
C MET A 64 7.65 -1.77 13.42
N THR A 65 8.33 -0.73 12.97
CA THR A 65 7.92 0.67 13.12
C THR A 65 6.71 1.02 12.25
N GLY A 66 6.61 0.36 11.10
CA GLY A 66 5.51 0.52 10.16
C GLY A 66 5.37 -0.70 9.26
N VAL A 67 4.35 -0.68 8.44
CA VAL A 67 4.12 -1.68 7.39
C VAL A 67 3.81 -0.98 6.07
N GLU A 68 4.21 -1.62 5.00
CA GLU A 68 3.76 -1.32 3.65
C GLU A 68 2.71 -2.36 3.27
N LEU A 69 1.73 -1.99 2.47
CA LEU A 69 0.64 -2.86 2.01
C LEU A 69 0.05 -2.37 0.69
N ASP A 70 -0.56 -3.29 -0.06
CA ASP A 70 -1.20 -3.03 -1.34
C ASP A 70 -2.73 -3.07 -1.19
N VAL A 71 -3.44 -2.10 -1.77
CA VAL A 71 -4.90 -2.05 -1.68
C VAL A 71 -5.55 -1.97 -3.05
N GLN A 72 -6.69 -2.64 -3.19
CA GLN A 72 -7.53 -2.63 -4.39
C GLN A 72 -9.01 -2.54 -4.00
N PHE A 73 -9.84 -2.07 -4.93
CA PHE A 73 -11.28 -2.13 -4.75
C PHE A 73 -11.87 -3.39 -5.37
N SER A 74 -12.75 -4.07 -4.64
CA SER A 74 -13.65 -5.08 -5.20
C SER A 74 -14.75 -4.45 -6.09
N ALA A 75 -15.52 -5.25 -6.80
CA ALA A 75 -16.64 -4.78 -7.63
C ALA A 75 -17.69 -4.02 -6.81
N ASP A 76 -17.94 -4.45 -5.57
CA ASP A 76 -18.84 -3.79 -4.62
C ASP A 76 -18.16 -2.72 -3.75
N LYS A 77 -17.00 -2.19 -4.23
CA LYS A 77 -16.27 -1.07 -3.63
C LYS A 77 -15.77 -1.32 -2.19
N GLN A 78 -15.58 -2.58 -1.81
CA GLN A 78 -14.85 -2.89 -0.59
C GLN A 78 -13.34 -2.73 -0.84
N LEU A 79 -12.63 -2.08 0.09
CA LEU A 79 -11.19 -1.94 0.02
C LEU A 79 -10.54 -3.20 0.61
N VAL A 80 -9.87 -3.98 -0.24
CA VAL A 80 -9.18 -5.23 0.13
C VAL A 80 -7.67 -5.04 0.07
N VAL A 81 -6.94 -5.84 0.84
CA VAL A 81 -5.46 -5.79 0.87
C VAL A 81 -4.93 -6.96 0.06
N PHE A 82 -4.44 -6.64 -1.15
CA PHE A 82 -3.91 -7.63 -2.09
C PHE A 82 -3.07 -6.96 -3.18
N HIS A 83 -1.95 -7.56 -3.57
CA HIS A 83 -1.00 -6.97 -4.53
C HIS A 83 -1.38 -7.22 -5.99
N ASP A 84 -1.58 -8.47 -6.38
CA ASP A 84 -1.72 -8.85 -7.79
C ASP A 84 -3.07 -8.41 -8.38
N TRP A 85 -3.07 -8.00 -9.64
CA TRP A 85 -4.31 -7.68 -10.36
C TRP A 85 -5.23 -8.89 -10.55
N GLU A 86 -4.63 -10.09 -10.63
CA GLU A 86 -5.30 -11.36 -10.88
C GLU A 86 -4.89 -12.39 -9.83
N LEU A 87 -5.79 -13.31 -9.54
CA LEU A 87 -5.57 -14.41 -8.61
C LEU A 87 -4.80 -15.60 -9.20
N LYS A 88 -4.32 -15.48 -10.44
CA LYS A 88 -3.69 -16.58 -11.19
C LYS A 88 -2.55 -17.26 -10.43
N ASN A 89 -1.71 -16.48 -9.78
CA ASN A 89 -0.57 -17.00 -9.04
C ASN A 89 -0.96 -17.68 -7.71
N TRP A 90 -2.17 -17.43 -7.23
CA TRP A 90 -2.62 -17.82 -5.90
C TRP A 90 -3.49 -19.08 -5.90
N ASN A 91 -4.47 -19.14 -6.78
CA ASN A 91 -5.39 -20.29 -6.88
C ASN A 91 -5.70 -20.71 -8.31
N GLY A 92 -4.97 -20.19 -9.30
CA GLY A 92 -5.21 -20.45 -10.73
C GLY A 92 -6.38 -19.67 -11.35
N CYS A 93 -7.09 -18.86 -10.56
CA CYS A 93 -8.21 -18.03 -11.05
C CYS A 93 -7.69 -16.82 -11.83
N THR A 94 -8.15 -16.62 -13.05
CA THR A 94 -7.78 -15.48 -13.89
C THR A 94 -8.68 -14.26 -13.70
N LYS A 95 -9.62 -14.30 -12.74
CA LYS A 95 -10.46 -13.15 -12.42
C LYS A 95 -9.64 -12.07 -11.74
N LYS A 96 -9.96 -10.83 -12.07
CA LYS A 96 -9.38 -9.64 -11.43
C LYS A 96 -10.17 -9.31 -10.17
N ILE A 97 -9.49 -8.83 -9.13
CA ILE A 97 -10.10 -8.39 -7.87
C ILE A 97 -11.21 -7.36 -8.11
N GLU A 98 -10.99 -6.37 -8.98
CA GLU A 98 -11.95 -5.31 -9.31
C GLU A 98 -13.28 -5.80 -9.93
N THR A 99 -13.31 -7.03 -10.44
CA THR A 99 -14.50 -7.64 -11.08
C THR A 99 -15.24 -8.60 -10.16
N MET A 100 -14.77 -8.83 -8.94
CA MET A 100 -15.33 -9.78 -7.99
C MET A 100 -16.03 -9.07 -6.83
N LEU A 101 -17.14 -9.60 -6.36
CA LEU A 101 -17.74 -9.18 -5.10
C LEU A 101 -16.86 -9.62 -3.93
N TYR A 102 -16.82 -8.84 -2.85
CA TYR A 102 -16.03 -9.22 -1.68
C TYR A 102 -16.46 -10.58 -1.10
N SER A 103 -17.74 -10.90 -1.14
CA SER A 103 -18.28 -12.20 -0.73
C SER A 103 -17.73 -13.40 -1.55
N GLU A 104 -17.30 -13.16 -2.79
CA GLU A 104 -16.61 -14.15 -3.62
C GLU A 104 -15.11 -14.23 -3.23
N ILE A 105 -14.48 -13.07 -3.04
CA ILE A 105 -13.07 -12.96 -2.65
C ILE A 105 -12.81 -13.66 -1.31
N GLN A 106 -13.71 -13.54 -0.33
CA GLN A 106 -13.59 -14.21 0.97
C GLN A 106 -13.56 -15.74 0.91
N LYS A 107 -14.11 -16.33 -0.15
CA LYS A 107 -14.10 -17.79 -0.34
C LYS A 107 -12.78 -18.33 -0.87
N ILE A 108 -11.90 -17.44 -1.32
CA ILE A 108 -10.60 -17.80 -1.87
C ILE A 108 -9.61 -18.03 -0.73
N SER A 109 -9.00 -19.20 -0.74
CA SER A 109 -7.87 -19.51 0.13
C SER A 109 -6.57 -19.26 -0.62
N LEU A 110 -5.62 -18.62 0.04
CA LEU A 110 -4.29 -18.43 -0.50
C LEU A 110 -3.47 -19.72 -0.32
N ARG A 111 -2.64 -20.07 -1.31
CA ARG A 111 -2.03 -21.39 -1.61
C ARG A 111 -1.47 -22.18 -0.43
N ASP A 112 -0.96 -21.52 0.61
CA ASP A 112 -0.13 -22.19 1.61
C ASP A 112 -0.89 -22.58 2.88
N ASN A 113 -2.10 -22.08 3.06
CA ASN A 113 -2.92 -22.40 4.22
C ASN A 113 -4.38 -21.98 3.98
N ASP A 114 -5.31 -22.86 4.23
CA ASP A 114 -6.76 -22.61 4.10
C ASP A 114 -7.28 -21.45 4.96
N ASN A 115 -6.52 -21.05 5.97
CA ASN A 115 -6.85 -19.92 6.85
C ASN A 115 -6.39 -18.56 6.34
N ASN A 116 -5.51 -18.52 5.32
CA ASN A 116 -5.05 -17.26 4.74
C ASN A 116 -6.07 -16.73 3.74
N LYS A 117 -6.75 -15.66 4.11
CA LYS A 117 -7.75 -14.97 3.29
C LYS A 117 -7.23 -13.59 2.88
N ILE A 118 -7.78 -13.06 1.78
CA ILE A 118 -7.59 -11.66 1.39
C ILE A 118 -8.40 -10.80 2.36
N PRO A 119 -7.76 -9.98 3.21
CA PRO A 119 -8.47 -9.22 4.22
C PRO A 119 -9.04 -7.92 3.65
N LEU A 120 -10.04 -7.39 4.34
CA LEU A 120 -10.41 -5.98 4.19
C LEU A 120 -9.33 -5.08 4.82
N PHE A 121 -9.14 -3.92 4.23
CA PHE A 121 -8.22 -2.91 4.77
C PHE A 121 -8.55 -2.54 6.23
N ARG A 122 -9.85 -2.45 6.58
CA ARG A 122 -10.29 -2.18 7.95
C ARG A 122 -9.86 -3.28 8.95
N GLU A 123 -9.77 -4.54 8.51
CA GLU A 123 -9.31 -5.65 9.38
C GLU A 123 -7.83 -5.50 9.69
N VAL A 124 -7.04 -5.10 8.68
CA VAL A 124 -5.62 -4.79 8.86
C VAL A 124 -5.43 -3.58 9.78
N LEU A 125 -6.19 -2.50 9.59
CA LEU A 125 -6.13 -1.33 10.49
C LEU A 125 -6.44 -1.70 11.93
N ASN A 126 -7.39 -2.59 12.18
CA ASN A 126 -7.72 -3.07 13.52
C ASN A 126 -6.56 -3.83 14.20
N VAL A 127 -5.73 -4.53 13.41
CA VAL A 127 -4.51 -5.17 13.93
C VAL A 127 -3.45 -4.12 14.27
N LEU A 128 -3.22 -3.18 13.37
CA LEU A 128 -2.18 -2.16 13.50
C LEU A 128 -2.48 -1.14 14.61
N SER A 129 -3.75 -0.87 14.91
CA SER A 129 -4.18 0.07 15.95
C SER A 129 -4.03 -0.46 17.39
N LYS A 130 -3.72 -1.74 17.57
CA LYS A 130 -3.54 -2.36 18.90
C LYS A 130 -2.12 -2.18 19.48
N LYS A 131 -1.30 -1.38 18.77
CA LYS A 131 0.09 -1.09 19.18
C LYS A 131 0.18 0.04 20.18
#